data_063b2b38bb9f0d2397df9f9cc3a6aca6
#
_entry.id   063b2b38bb9f0d2397df9f9cc3a6aca6
#
_cell.length_a   1.000
_cell.length_b   1.000
_cell.length_c   1.000
_cell.angle_alpha   90.00
_cell.angle_beta   90.00
_cell.angle_gamma   90.00
#
_symmetry.space_group_name_H-M   'P 1'
#
loop_
_entity.id
_entity.type
_entity.pdbx_description
1 polymer ?
#
loop_
_entity_poly.entity_id
_entity_poly.type
_entity_poly.pdbx_seq_one_letter_code
_entity_poly.pdbx_strand_id
1 'polypeptide(L)'
;MAVLLHERPQTAGGKTRKTPNLPKTSAVVALFAFSSRLDRDTMSLFAKTHSDEVRAAAIAATGQEVLELLHGGLRPNVLVLDALLTKPGVTEVLQEIGTMQLDPEPAVLVLVPVPEETAARKALRLFSQYQIMLRPYGMKNLFDEVYRMGTNEDEHQLYYLRQCCDDVLDAYGAPETLSGYRYAERMLLYALYADKPQQIGSLQQYVAAEEGIEIGTVT
;
A
#
# COMPACT_ATOMS: atom_id res chain seq x y z
N MET A 1 2.51 -17.02 71.22
CA MET A 1 2.41 -15.83 70.34
C MET A 1 2.50 -16.33 68.89
N ALA A 2 1.37 -16.53 68.23
CA ALA A 2 1.32 -17.07 66.88
C ALA A 2 1.16 -15.88 65.91
N VAL A 3 2.08 -15.75 64.97
CA VAL A 3 2.07 -14.70 63.92
C VAL A 3 1.25 -15.29 62.75
N LEU A 4 0.06 -14.72 62.53
CA LEU A 4 -0.80 -15.03 61.37
C LEU A 4 -0.18 -14.37 60.12
N LEU A 5 0.35 -15.18 59.22
CA LEU A 5 0.70 -14.78 57.88
C LEU A 5 -0.58 -14.53 57.07
N HIS A 6 -0.83 -13.28 56.73
CA HIS A 6 -1.89 -12.90 55.80
C HIS A 6 -1.55 -13.41 54.40
N GLU A 7 -2.25 -14.39 53.92
CA GLU A 7 -2.27 -14.82 52.52
C GLU A 7 -2.87 -13.68 51.67
N ARG A 8 -2.09 -13.21 50.71
CA ARG A 8 -2.59 -12.28 49.65
C ARG A 8 -3.58 -13.07 48.77
N PRO A 9 -4.76 -12.51 48.46
CA PRO A 9 -5.65 -13.13 47.50
C PRO A 9 -4.99 -13.22 46.13
N GLN A 10 -4.90 -14.44 45.60
CA GLN A 10 -4.52 -14.67 44.20
C GLN A 10 -5.55 -13.95 43.30
N THR A 11 -5.11 -12.96 42.58
CA THR A 11 -5.91 -12.27 41.57
C THR A 11 -6.29 -13.27 40.49
N ALA A 12 -7.57 -13.49 40.37
CA ALA A 12 -8.24 -14.31 39.37
C ALA A 12 -7.73 -14.04 37.96
N GLY A 13 -7.65 -15.12 37.19
CA GLY A 13 -7.14 -15.20 35.82
C GLY A 13 -7.52 -14.04 34.93
N GLY A 14 -6.52 -13.29 34.51
CA GLY A 14 -6.65 -12.28 33.49
C GLY A 14 -7.11 -12.97 32.20
N LYS A 15 -8.34 -12.68 31.78
CA LYS A 15 -8.76 -12.95 30.40
C LYS A 15 -7.77 -12.24 29.50
N THR A 16 -6.92 -13.00 28.80
CA THR A 16 -6.06 -12.47 27.74
C THR A 16 -6.96 -11.72 26.75
N ARG A 17 -6.90 -10.39 26.78
CA ARG A 17 -7.58 -9.56 25.80
C ARG A 17 -6.95 -9.87 24.44
N LYS A 18 -7.77 -10.36 23.50
CA LYS A 18 -7.31 -10.59 22.15
C LYS A 18 -6.86 -9.27 21.53
N THR A 19 -5.65 -9.24 21.01
CA THR A 19 -5.14 -8.13 20.19
C THR A 19 -6.08 -7.95 18.99
N PRO A 20 -6.46 -6.71 18.65
CA PRO A 20 -7.17 -6.46 17.39
C PRO A 20 -6.39 -7.05 16.22
N ASN A 21 -7.10 -7.77 15.35
CA ASN A 21 -6.46 -8.42 14.19
C ASN A 21 -6.45 -7.41 13.05
N LEU A 22 -5.31 -6.72 12.86
CA LEU A 22 -5.12 -5.84 11.71
C LEU A 22 -4.96 -6.69 10.44
N PRO A 23 -5.55 -6.29 9.32
CA PRO A 23 -5.29 -6.92 8.03
C PRO A 23 -3.78 -6.93 7.74
N LYS A 24 -3.27 -8.05 7.22
CA LYS A 24 -1.88 -8.11 6.75
C LYS A 24 -1.81 -7.44 5.39
N THR A 25 -1.12 -6.32 5.30
CA THR A 25 -0.85 -5.66 4.02
C THR A 25 0.37 -6.30 3.36
N SER A 26 0.23 -6.64 2.09
CA SER A 26 1.35 -7.03 1.24
C SER A 26 1.63 -5.90 0.25
N ALA A 27 2.89 -5.64 -0.04
CA ALA A 27 3.24 -4.65 -1.04
C ALA A 27 2.64 -5.01 -2.40
N VAL A 28 1.95 -4.05 -3.01
CA VAL A 28 1.42 -4.19 -4.37
C VAL A 28 2.59 -4.26 -5.35
N VAL A 29 2.61 -5.27 -6.19
CA VAL A 29 3.64 -5.43 -7.23
C VAL A 29 3.18 -4.69 -8.48
N ALA A 30 3.87 -3.62 -8.87
CA ALA A 30 3.51 -2.83 -10.03
C ALA A 30 4.59 -2.84 -11.12
N LEU A 31 4.16 -2.88 -12.38
CA LEU A 31 4.98 -2.62 -13.55
C LEU A 31 4.61 -1.23 -14.09
N PHE A 32 5.57 -0.34 -14.09
CA PHE A 32 5.42 1.01 -14.64
C PHE A 32 6.02 1.11 -16.03
N ALA A 33 5.37 1.86 -16.93
CA ALA A 33 5.90 2.13 -18.24
C ALA A 33 5.67 3.60 -18.63
N PHE A 34 6.75 4.34 -18.78
CA PHE A 34 6.73 5.77 -19.13
C PHE A 34 7.59 6.06 -20.36
N SER A 35 7.03 6.79 -21.29
CA SER A 35 7.77 7.32 -22.46
C SER A 35 8.86 8.33 -22.04
N SER A 36 8.56 9.17 -21.06
CA SER A 36 9.46 10.19 -20.53
C SER A 36 10.55 9.60 -19.62
N ARG A 37 11.83 9.94 -19.91
CA ARG A 37 12.94 9.56 -19.02
C ARG A 37 12.81 10.20 -17.63
N LEU A 38 12.38 11.46 -17.57
CA LEU A 38 12.20 12.17 -16.30
C LEU A 38 11.18 11.46 -15.41
N ASP A 39 10.06 11.00 -15.99
CA ASP A 39 9.03 10.27 -15.24
C ASP A 39 9.58 8.94 -14.71
N ARG A 40 10.39 8.22 -15.52
CA ARG A 40 11.06 6.98 -15.08
C ARG A 40 12.04 7.21 -13.93
N ASP A 41 12.88 8.24 -14.06
CA ASP A 41 13.88 8.57 -13.02
C ASP A 41 13.18 9.00 -11.72
N THR A 42 12.13 9.82 -11.81
CA THR A 42 11.32 10.27 -10.67
C THR A 42 10.60 9.09 -10.02
N MET A 43 9.98 8.21 -10.81
CA MET A 43 9.32 7.01 -10.31
C MET A 43 10.30 6.06 -9.62
N SER A 44 11.48 5.86 -10.21
CA SER A 44 12.52 5.00 -9.61
C SER A 44 12.97 5.51 -8.24
N LEU A 45 13.05 6.82 -8.06
CA LEU A 45 13.40 7.42 -6.77
C LEU A 45 12.25 7.27 -5.77
N PHE A 46 11.04 7.59 -6.18
CA PHE A 46 9.85 7.51 -5.34
C PHE A 46 9.56 6.09 -4.87
N ALA A 47 9.64 5.11 -5.77
CA ALA A 47 9.42 3.70 -5.44
C ALA A 47 10.40 3.13 -4.41
N LYS A 48 11.62 3.67 -4.33
CA LYS A 48 12.61 3.25 -3.31
C LYS A 48 12.21 3.67 -1.89
N THR A 49 11.52 4.79 -1.75
CA THR A 49 11.10 5.33 -0.45
C THR A 49 9.75 4.78 0.01
N HIS A 50 8.96 4.20 -0.89
CA HIS A 50 7.61 3.69 -0.62
C HIS A 50 7.47 2.19 -0.97
N SER A 51 8.56 1.44 -0.90
CA SER A 51 8.61 0.02 -1.30
C SER A 51 7.74 -0.91 -0.46
N ASP A 52 7.37 -0.49 0.73
CA ASP A 52 6.54 -1.28 1.66
C ASP A 52 5.06 -1.29 1.23
N GLU A 53 4.63 -0.30 0.48
CA GLU A 53 3.27 -0.16 -0.03
C GLU A 53 3.17 -0.64 -1.48
N VAL A 54 4.02 -0.06 -2.37
CA VAL A 54 4.05 -0.42 -3.78
C VAL A 54 5.48 -0.74 -4.20
N ARG A 55 5.72 -1.99 -4.55
CA ARG A 55 6.99 -2.45 -5.10
C ARG A 55 6.99 -2.31 -6.62
N ALA A 56 7.78 -1.39 -7.15
CA ALA A 56 8.04 -1.34 -8.57
C ALA A 56 8.87 -2.56 -9.00
N ALA A 57 8.23 -3.54 -9.61
CA ALA A 57 8.90 -4.74 -10.11
C ALA A 57 9.79 -4.43 -11.32
N ALA A 58 9.35 -3.50 -12.17
CA ALA A 58 10.14 -2.96 -13.26
C ALA A 58 9.60 -1.58 -13.70
N ILE A 59 10.45 -0.79 -14.36
CA ILE A 59 10.10 0.48 -14.99
C ILE A 59 10.57 0.42 -16.45
N ALA A 60 9.62 0.28 -17.37
CA ALA A 60 9.86 0.15 -18.80
C ALA A 60 9.83 1.51 -19.52
N ALA A 61 10.54 1.62 -20.65
CA ALA A 61 10.58 2.80 -21.49
C ALA A 61 9.72 2.68 -22.76
N THR A 62 9.40 1.45 -23.16
CA THR A 62 8.68 1.14 -24.40
C THR A 62 7.63 0.07 -24.18
N GLY A 63 6.66 -0.01 -25.10
CA GLY A 63 5.67 -1.09 -25.09
C GLY A 63 6.32 -2.46 -25.27
N GLN A 64 7.39 -2.55 -26.05
CA GLN A 64 8.12 -3.80 -26.27
C GLN A 64 8.74 -4.34 -24.96
N GLU A 65 9.37 -3.47 -24.16
CA GLU A 65 9.91 -3.87 -22.85
C GLU A 65 8.81 -4.38 -21.90
N VAL A 66 7.61 -3.76 -21.93
CA VAL A 66 6.46 -4.25 -21.14
C VAL A 66 6.11 -5.68 -21.53
N LEU A 67 5.96 -5.94 -22.83
CA LEU A 67 5.58 -7.25 -23.35
C LEU A 67 6.65 -8.30 -23.05
N GLU A 68 7.93 -7.97 -23.22
CA GLU A 68 9.06 -8.86 -22.90
C GLU A 68 9.09 -9.25 -21.41
N LEU A 69 8.84 -8.28 -20.51
CA LEU A 69 8.78 -8.54 -19.07
C LEU A 69 7.63 -9.49 -18.71
N LEU A 70 6.45 -9.31 -19.31
CA LEU A 70 5.29 -10.16 -19.07
C LEU A 70 5.48 -11.58 -19.69
N HIS A 71 6.04 -11.68 -20.89
CA HIS A 71 6.42 -12.96 -21.50
C HIS A 71 7.52 -13.67 -20.68
N GLY A 72 8.44 -12.90 -20.08
CA GLY A 72 9.48 -13.39 -19.17
C GLY A 72 8.96 -13.90 -17.83
N GLY A 73 7.64 -13.87 -17.60
CA GLY A 73 7.00 -14.41 -16.41
C GLY A 73 6.75 -13.40 -15.30
N LEU A 74 6.98 -12.09 -15.52
CA LEU A 74 6.57 -11.07 -14.55
C LEU A 74 5.04 -11.08 -14.41
N ARG A 75 4.56 -11.10 -13.17
CA ARG A 75 3.12 -11.08 -12.82
C ARG A 75 2.85 -9.93 -11.85
N PRO A 76 2.64 -8.70 -12.36
CA PRO A 76 2.29 -7.56 -11.52
C PRO A 76 0.82 -7.62 -11.11
N ASN A 77 0.49 -7.02 -9.94
CA ASN A 77 -0.89 -6.77 -9.55
C ASN A 77 -1.47 -5.60 -10.36
N VAL A 78 -0.63 -4.60 -10.67
CA VAL A 78 -1.04 -3.40 -11.40
C VAL A 78 -0.06 -3.10 -12.54
N LEU A 79 -0.61 -2.81 -13.72
CA LEU A 79 0.11 -2.26 -14.86
C LEU A 79 -0.17 -0.77 -14.98
N VAL A 80 0.86 0.06 -14.94
CA VAL A 80 0.76 1.51 -15.15
C VAL A 80 1.38 1.85 -16.49
N LEU A 81 0.57 2.28 -17.44
CA LEU A 81 0.98 2.51 -18.83
C LEU A 81 0.76 3.96 -19.25
N ASP A 82 1.81 4.63 -19.71
CA ASP A 82 1.69 5.94 -20.33
C ASP A 82 1.06 5.82 -21.72
N ALA A 83 0.03 6.60 -22.00
CA ALA A 83 -0.62 6.63 -23.31
C ALA A 83 0.33 7.05 -24.44
N LEU A 84 1.43 7.73 -24.09
CA LEU A 84 2.48 8.16 -25.04
C LEU A 84 3.55 7.09 -25.31
N LEU A 85 3.39 5.87 -24.79
CA LEU A 85 4.28 4.75 -25.10
C LEU A 85 4.34 4.50 -26.61
N THR A 86 5.53 4.13 -27.08
CA THR A 86 5.79 3.79 -28.48
C THR A 86 6.46 2.43 -28.59
N LYS A 87 6.37 1.81 -29.77
CA LYS A 87 7.11 0.59 -30.16
C LYS A 87 6.79 -0.62 -29.27
N PRO A 88 5.60 -1.19 -29.30
CA PRO A 88 4.34 -0.69 -29.84
C PRO A 88 3.69 0.39 -28.98
N GLY A 89 2.61 1.00 -29.45
CA GLY A 89 1.83 1.97 -28.69
C GLY A 89 0.97 1.30 -27.61
N VAL A 90 0.42 2.11 -26.68
CA VAL A 90 -0.35 1.57 -25.55
C VAL A 90 -1.52 0.71 -25.97
N THR A 91 -2.20 1.03 -27.08
CA THR A 91 -3.37 0.28 -27.56
C THR A 91 -2.98 -1.13 -28.01
N GLU A 92 -1.89 -1.26 -28.78
CA GLU A 92 -1.36 -2.54 -29.24
C GLU A 92 -0.84 -3.37 -28.05
N VAL A 93 -0.16 -2.73 -27.08
CA VAL A 93 0.29 -3.38 -25.85
C VAL A 93 -0.89 -3.97 -25.10
N LEU A 94 -1.96 -3.19 -24.88
CA LEU A 94 -3.16 -3.64 -24.18
C LEU A 94 -3.86 -4.80 -24.92
N GLN A 95 -3.95 -4.75 -26.25
CA GLN A 95 -4.53 -5.83 -27.04
C GLN A 95 -3.71 -7.14 -26.89
N GLU A 96 -2.38 -7.05 -26.94
CA GLU A 96 -1.53 -8.22 -26.79
C GLU A 96 -1.63 -8.80 -25.38
N ILE A 97 -1.57 -7.97 -24.33
CA ILE A 97 -1.75 -8.40 -22.94
C ILE A 97 -3.10 -9.10 -22.74
N GLY A 98 -4.19 -8.55 -23.33
CA GLY A 98 -5.52 -9.17 -23.27
C GLY A 98 -5.57 -10.57 -23.89
N THR A 99 -4.70 -10.88 -24.85
CA THR A 99 -4.58 -12.23 -25.44
C THR A 99 -3.72 -13.19 -24.62
N MET A 100 -2.84 -12.69 -23.73
CA MET A 100 -1.94 -13.50 -22.90
C MET A 100 -2.65 -14.30 -21.82
N GLN A 101 -3.91 -13.95 -21.46
CA GLN A 101 -4.68 -14.60 -20.40
C GLN A 101 -3.85 -14.73 -19.09
N LEU A 102 -3.29 -13.60 -18.63
CA LEU A 102 -2.49 -13.57 -17.40
C LEU A 102 -3.33 -14.00 -16.20
N ASP A 103 -2.75 -14.85 -15.34
CA ASP A 103 -3.37 -15.28 -14.09
C ASP A 103 -2.39 -15.02 -12.93
N PRO A 104 -2.76 -14.18 -11.94
CA PRO A 104 -3.95 -13.32 -11.93
C PRO A 104 -3.92 -12.23 -13.01
N GLU A 105 -5.11 -11.80 -13.47
CA GLU A 105 -5.25 -10.66 -14.37
C GLU A 105 -4.84 -9.37 -13.64
N PRO A 106 -3.90 -8.58 -14.18
CA PRO A 106 -3.50 -7.34 -13.56
C PRO A 106 -4.57 -6.25 -13.71
N ALA A 107 -4.73 -5.39 -12.70
CA ALA A 107 -5.43 -4.14 -12.86
C ALA A 107 -4.62 -3.19 -13.78
N VAL A 108 -5.29 -2.40 -14.63
CA VAL A 108 -4.63 -1.55 -15.62
C VAL A 108 -4.91 -0.08 -15.36
N LEU A 109 -3.87 0.72 -15.15
CA LEU A 109 -3.93 2.17 -15.02
C LEU A 109 -3.27 2.82 -16.23
N VAL A 110 -4.03 3.59 -17.03
CA VAL A 110 -3.47 4.33 -18.16
C VAL A 110 -3.38 5.81 -17.85
N LEU A 111 -2.20 6.36 -18.05
CA LEU A 111 -1.89 7.77 -17.83
C LEU A 111 -2.06 8.53 -19.14
N VAL A 112 -3.07 9.40 -19.23
CA VAL A 112 -3.48 10.02 -20.48
C VAL A 112 -3.29 11.54 -20.42
N PRO A 113 -2.65 12.17 -21.41
CA PRO A 113 -2.71 13.62 -21.55
C PRO A 113 -4.11 14.05 -22.02
N VAL A 114 -4.61 15.19 -21.55
CA VAL A 114 -5.85 15.78 -22.09
C VAL A 114 -5.52 16.25 -23.51
N PRO A 115 -6.22 15.83 -24.56
CA PRO A 115 -7.56 15.25 -24.78
C PRO A 115 -7.60 13.84 -25.42
N GLU A 116 -6.57 13.00 -25.31
CA GLU A 116 -6.44 11.75 -26.07
C GLU A 116 -7.15 10.54 -25.40
N GLU A 117 -8.04 10.77 -24.48
CA GLU A 117 -8.71 9.77 -23.66
C GLU A 117 -9.47 8.66 -24.44
N THR A 118 -9.86 8.96 -25.69
CA THR A 118 -10.86 8.13 -26.40
C THR A 118 -10.30 6.83 -26.99
N ALA A 119 -9.03 6.82 -27.42
CA ALA A 119 -8.44 5.65 -28.09
C ALA A 119 -8.09 4.52 -27.09
N ALA A 120 -7.54 4.87 -25.92
CA ALA A 120 -7.19 3.89 -24.90
C ALA A 120 -8.42 3.23 -24.27
N ARG A 121 -9.54 3.92 -24.16
CA ARG A 121 -10.78 3.38 -23.54
C ARG A 121 -11.32 2.12 -24.22
N LYS A 122 -11.18 1.98 -25.52
CA LYS A 122 -11.67 0.79 -26.23
C LYS A 122 -10.85 -0.44 -25.88
N ALA A 123 -9.52 -0.29 -25.85
CA ALA A 123 -8.62 -1.38 -25.52
C ALA A 123 -8.70 -1.77 -24.03
N LEU A 124 -8.96 -0.79 -23.15
CA LEU A 124 -9.11 -1.03 -21.72
C LEU A 124 -10.34 -1.91 -21.36
N ARG A 125 -11.35 -1.97 -22.22
CA ARG A 125 -12.53 -2.85 -22.02
C ARG A 125 -12.19 -4.35 -22.06
N LEU A 126 -10.99 -4.72 -22.46
CA LEU A 126 -10.48 -6.09 -22.39
C LEU A 126 -10.14 -6.54 -20.97
N PHE A 127 -10.01 -5.61 -20.02
CA PHE A 127 -9.61 -5.88 -18.64
C PHE A 127 -10.82 -5.75 -17.70
N SER A 128 -10.87 -6.63 -16.69
CA SER A 128 -11.92 -6.61 -15.66
C SER A 128 -11.79 -5.39 -14.74
N GLN A 129 -10.57 -4.97 -14.47
CA GLN A 129 -10.27 -3.79 -13.65
C GLN A 129 -9.33 -2.83 -14.39
N TYR A 130 -9.83 -1.64 -14.71
CA TYR A 130 -9.03 -0.59 -15.33
C TYR A 130 -9.43 0.80 -14.88
N GLN A 131 -8.49 1.72 -14.96
CA GLN A 131 -8.70 3.14 -14.69
C GLN A 131 -7.89 4.02 -15.62
N ILE A 132 -8.33 5.26 -15.80
CA ILE A 132 -7.63 6.30 -16.56
C ILE A 132 -7.31 7.45 -15.60
N MET A 133 -6.05 7.85 -15.54
CA MET A 133 -5.58 9.01 -14.79
C MET A 133 -5.11 10.09 -15.75
N LEU A 134 -5.65 11.30 -15.58
CA LEU A 134 -5.30 12.44 -16.44
C LEU A 134 -4.01 13.12 -15.96
N ARG A 135 -3.18 13.57 -16.88
CA ARG A 135 -2.04 14.46 -16.60
C ARG A 135 -2.53 15.91 -16.43
N PRO A 136 -1.90 16.75 -15.59
CA PRO A 136 -0.78 16.41 -14.68
C PRO A 136 -1.28 15.69 -13.41
N TYR A 137 -0.48 14.76 -12.89
CA TYR A 137 -0.71 14.06 -11.63
C TYR A 137 0.51 14.23 -10.71
N GLY A 138 0.29 14.18 -9.38
CA GLY A 138 1.37 14.07 -8.41
C GLY A 138 1.83 12.62 -8.26
N MET A 139 3.11 12.39 -7.95
CA MET A 139 3.63 11.02 -7.73
C MET A 139 2.92 10.32 -6.57
N LYS A 140 2.62 11.03 -5.48
CA LYS A 140 1.84 10.47 -4.37
C LYS A 140 0.48 9.99 -4.85
N ASN A 141 -0.28 10.81 -5.56
CA ASN A 141 -1.61 10.44 -6.07
C ASN A 141 -1.56 9.23 -7.01
N LEU A 142 -0.51 9.12 -7.82
CA LEU A 142 -0.31 7.95 -8.68
C LEU A 142 -0.05 6.69 -7.84
N PHE A 143 0.76 6.78 -6.80
CA PHE A 143 1.06 5.66 -5.91
C PHE A 143 -0.16 5.22 -5.11
N ASP A 144 -0.89 6.17 -4.54
CA ASP A 144 -2.14 5.91 -3.81
C ASP A 144 -3.15 5.17 -4.70
N GLU A 145 -3.26 5.58 -5.97
CA GLU A 145 -4.15 4.93 -6.93
C GLU A 145 -3.68 3.51 -7.31
N VAL A 146 -2.37 3.33 -7.52
CA VAL A 146 -1.78 2.01 -7.78
C VAL A 146 -2.01 1.08 -6.59
N TYR A 147 -1.81 1.58 -5.37
CA TYR A 147 -2.05 0.80 -4.17
C TYR A 147 -3.53 0.41 -4.05
N ARG A 148 -4.45 1.37 -4.25
CA ARG A 148 -5.90 1.12 -4.24
C ARG A 148 -6.33 0.08 -5.26
N MET A 149 -5.77 0.10 -6.47
CA MET A 149 -6.10 -0.87 -7.52
C MET A 149 -5.53 -2.27 -7.26
N GLY A 150 -4.40 -2.36 -6.56
CA GLY A 150 -3.70 -3.61 -6.31
C GLY A 150 -4.09 -4.30 -4.99
N THR A 151 -4.89 -3.66 -4.15
CA THR A 151 -5.31 -4.19 -2.84
C THR A 151 -6.79 -4.55 -2.81
N ASN A 152 -7.16 -5.41 -1.84
CA ASN A 152 -8.57 -5.66 -1.54
C ASN A 152 -9.15 -4.52 -0.67
N GLU A 153 -10.47 -4.54 -0.46
CA GLU A 153 -11.17 -3.47 0.26
C GLU A 153 -10.68 -3.29 1.71
N ASP A 154 -10.38 -4.37 2.42
CA ASP A 154 -9.89 -4.33 3.80
C ASP A 154 -8.48 -3.72 3.88
N GLU A 155 -7.57 -4.09 2.97
CA GLU A 155 -6.22 -3.54 2.88
C GLU A 155 -6.26 -2.05 2.48
N HIS A 156 -7.15 -1.68 1.56
CA HIS A 156 -7.36 -0.29 1.17
C HIS A 156 -7.89 0.55 2.33
N GLN A 157 -8.83 0.03 3.11
CA GLN A 157 -9.33 0.71 4.30
C GLN A 157 -8.21 0.93 5.33
N LEU A 158 -7.37 -0.08 5.57
CA LEU A 158 -6.23 0.04 6.48
C LEU A 158 -5.22 1.09 6.00
N TYR A 159 -4.92 1.11 4.70
CA TYR A 159 -4.05 2.12 4.11
C TYR A 159 -4.60 3.55 4.32
N TYR A 160 -5.88 3.76 4.04
CA TYR A 160 -6.52 5.05 4.26
C TYR A 160 -6.47 5.49 5.72
N LEU A 161 -6.72 4.57 6.66
CA LEU A 161 -6.63 4.86 8.08
C LEU A 161 -5.20 5.20 8.52
N ARG A 162 -4.18 4.58 7.94
CA ARG A 162 -2.78 4.95 8.17
C ARG A 162 -2.51 6.38 7.73
N GLN A 163 -2.89 6.76 6.52
CA GLN A 163 -2.73 8.14 6.05
C GLN A 163 -3.42 9.14 6.99
N CYS A 164 -4.63 8.83 7.48
CA CYS A 164 -5.29 9.66 8.47
C CYS A 164 -4.51 9.77 9.79
N CYS A 165 -3.87 8.68 10.25
CA CYS A 165 -3.02 8.71 11.44
C CYS A 165 -1.79 9.58 11.23
N ASP A 166 -1.13 9.46 10.08
CA ASP A 166 0.04 10.25 9.72
C ASP A 166 -0.32 11.74 9.64
N ASP A 167 -1.42 12.10 8.97
CA ASP A 167 -1.91 13.50 8.91
C ASP A 167 -2.15 14.08 10.31
N VAL A 168 -2.68 13.29 11.24
CA VAL A 168 -2.87 13.70 12.64
C VAL A 168 -1.54 13.89 13.35
N LEU A 169 -0.62 12.93 13.24
CA LEU A 169 0.70 13.02 13.90
C LEU A 169 1.51 14.21 13.37
N ASP A 170 1.46 14.47 12.07
CA ASP A 170 2.11 15.61 11.44
C ASP A 170 1.51 16.94 11.91
N ALA A 171 0.19 17.02 12.03
CA ALA A 171 -0.50 18.20 12.56
C ALA A 171 -0.07 18.53 14.01
N TYR A 172 0.31 17.51 14.78
CA TYR A 172 0.89 17.69 16.13
C TYR A 172 2.41 17.87 16.11
N GLY A 173 3.05 17.92 14.94
CA GLY A 173 4.49 18.14 14.78
C GLY A 173 5.35 16.95 15.23
N ALA A 174 4.81 15.74 15.16
CA ALA A 174 5.57 14.52 15.47
C ALA A 174 6.54 14.20 14.33
N PRO A 175 7.87 14.12 14.56
CA PRO A 175 8.82 13.82 13.49
C PRO A 175 8.73 12.34 13.09
N GLU A 176 8.50 12.04 11.82
CA GLU A 176 8.47 10.66 11.26
C GLU A 176 9.74 9.86 11.53
N THR A 177 10.87 10.55 11.73
CA THR A 177 12.17 9.92 11.98
C THR A 177 12.31 9.29 13.36
N LEU A 178 11.40 9.56 14.27
CA LEU A 178 11.42 9.01 15.63
C LEU A 178 10.69 7.67 15.68
N SER A 179 11.28 6.69 16.37
CA SER A 179 10.64 5.40 16.65
C SER A 179 9.28 5.55 17.34
N GLY A 180 9.12 6.60 18.15
CA GLY A 180 7.88 6.94 18.80
C GLY A 180 6.73 7.27 17.84
N TYR A 181 7.02 7.85 16.66
CA TYR A 181 6.03 8.11 15.62
C TYR A 181 5.36 6.79 15.17
N ARG A 182 6.17 5.80 14.80
CA ARG A 182 5.69 4.48 14.39
C ARG A 182 4.86 3.80 15.47
N TYR A 183 5.24 3.92 16.73
CA TYR A 183 4.46 3.36 17.84
C TYR A 183 3.13 4.09 18.03
N ALA A 184 3.12 5.43 17.90
CA ALA A 184 1.90 6.21 17.96
C ALA A 184 0.92 5.88 16.83
N GLU A 185 1.40 5.78 15.59
CA GLU A 185 0.63 5.32 14.43
C GLU A 185 -0.02 3.95 14.69
N ARG A 186 0.77 2.97 15.16
CA ARG A 186 0.29 1.63 15.50
C ARG A 186 -0.78 1.66 16.61
N MET A 187 -0.57 2.45 17.65
CA MET A 187 -1.56 2.60 18.73
C MET A 187 -2.88 3.19 18.22
N LEU A 188 -2.82 4.19 17.34
CA LEU A 188 -4.00 4.78 16.70
C LEU A 188 -4.75 3.74 15.85
N LEU A 189 -4.03 2.96 15.03
CA LEU A 189 -4.63 1.90 14.24
C LEU A 189 -5.32 0.84 15.13
N TYR A 190 -4.67 0.37 16.20
CA TYR A 190 -5.29 -0.56 17.14
C TYR A 190 -6.53 0.02 17.81
N ALA A 191 -6.52 1.33 18.11
CA ALA A 191 -7.68 1.99 18.67
C ALA A 191 -8.87 2.03 17.69
N LEU A 192 -8.59 2.26 16.40
CA LEU A 192 -9.59 2.31 15.34
C LEU A 192 -10.18 0.93 14.98
N TYR A 193 -9.33 -0.11 15.00
CA TYR A 193 -9.77 -1.49 14.70
C TYR A 193 -10.33 -2.24 15.91
N ALA A 194 -10.32 -1.65 17.09
CA ALA A 194 -10.85 -2.29 18.29
C ALA A 194 -12.38 -2.20 18.34
N ASP A 195 -13.07 -3.28 18.62
CA ASP A 195 -14.53 -3.31 18.81
C ASP A 195 -15.03 -2.44 19.96
N LYS A 196 -14.15 -2.05 20.86
CA LYS A 196 -14.46 -1.24 22.06
C LYS A 196 -13.33 -0.25 22.32
N PRO A 197 -13.65 0.92 22.94
CA PRO A 197 -12.63 1.88 23.35
C PRO A 197 -11.52 1.22 24.18
N GLN A 198 -10.28 1.47 23.81
CA GLN A 198 -9.08 0.92 24.45
C GLN A 198 -8.44 1.95 25.37
N GLN A 199 -7.83 1.48 26.46
CA GLN A 199 -6.98 2.32 27.30
C GLN A 199 -5.58 2.40 26.69
N ILE A 200 -4.90 3.54 26.85
CA ILE A 200 -3.54 3.77 26.32
C ILE A 200 -2.58 2.64 26.73
N GLY A 201 -2.58 2.22 28.00
CA GLY A 201 -1.73 1.12 28.47
C GLY A 201 -2.00 -0.23 27.79
N SER A 202 -3.23 -0.49 27.33
CA SER A 202 -3.53 -1.69 26.53
C SER A 202 -2.98 -1.58 25.11
N LEU A 203 -3.05 -0.38 24.50
CA LEU A 203 -2.51 -0.11 23.18
C LEU A 203 -0.97 -0.23 23.17
N GLN A 204 -0.31 0.31 24.21
CA GLN A 204 1.13 0.15 24.39
C GLN A 204 1.53 -1.33 24.51
N GLN A 205 0.76 -2.14 25.24
CA GLN A 205 1.00 -3.59 25.34
C GLN A 205 0.89 -4.30 24.00
N TYR A 206 -0.08 -3.93 23.16
CA TYR A 206 -0.25 -4.52 21.84
C TYR A 206 0.95 -4.21 20.94
N VAL A 207 1.38 -2.94 20.89
CA VAL A 207 2.53 -2.52 20.09
C VAL A 207 3.82 -3.18 20.59
N ALA A 208 4.05 -3.21 21.91
CA ALA A 208 5.22 -3.85 22.50
C ALA A 208 5.30 -5.35 22.17
N ALA A 209 4.16 -6.04 22.22
CA ALA A 209 4.08 -7.47 21.88
C ALA A 209 4.34 -7.74 20.38
N GLU A 210 3.84 -6.87 19.50
CA GLU A 210 4.05 -6.99 18.05
C GLU A 210 5.50 -6.72 17.64
N GLU A 211 6.10 -5.69 18.23
CA GLU A 211 7.47 -5.28 17.92
C GLU A 211 8.52 -6.09 18.72
N GLY A 212 8.10 -6.94 19.66
CA GLY A 212 9.01 -7.74 20.49
C GLY A 212 9.88 -6.90 21.43
N ILE A 213 9.38 -5.77 21.92
CA ILE A 213 10.08 -4.80 22.77
C ILE A 213 9.43 -4.68 24.16
N GLU A 214 10.12 -4.07 25.11
CA GLU A 214 9.54 -3.78 26.43
C GLU A 214 8.54 -2.62 26.36
N ILE A 215 7.46 -2.70 27.16
CA ILE A 215 6.38 -1.70 27.20
C ILE A 215 6.94 -0.29 27.49
N GLY A 216 7.96 -0.18 28.33
CA GLY A 216 8.61 1.09 28.66
C GLY A 216 9.27 1.80 27.47
N THR A 217 9.48 1.11 26.36
CA THR A 217 10.02 1.67 25.11
C THR A 217 8.94 2.36 24.26
N VAL A 218 7.66 2.07 24.52
CA VAL A 218 6.49 2.62 23.80
C VAL A 218 5.94 3.88 24.47
N THR A 219 6.60 4.41 25.50
CA THR A 219 6.18 5.61 26.25
C THR A 219 6.79 6.89 25.71
#